data_70dd6a7a31f9519a90f10962175ba19d
#
_entry.id   70dd6a7a31f9519a90f10962175ba19d
#
_cell.length_a   1.000
_cell.length_b   1.000
_cell.length_c   1.000
_cell.angle_alpha   90.00
_cell.angle_beta   90.00
_cell.angle_gamma   90.00
#
_symmetry.space_group_name_H-M   'P 1'
#
loop_
_entity.id
_entity.type
_entity.pdbx_description
1 polymer ?
#
loop_
_entity_poly.entity_id
_entity_poly.type
_entity_poly.pdbx_seq_one_letter_code
_entity_poly.pdbx_strand_id
1 'polypeptide(L)'
;MAKESLDVRRVAGLVNHGPTVLASCRHEGRSNLITLAWTTPVSIEPTLLAIAIAPARYTHDMIAKSREFVVNVPGSRLLGPVWVCGTVSGRDVDKFSASGLTEEPASKVEAPLVAECFGHIECRLDDSFTTGDHTVFVGEVVAVSVEAEAFDGRLTLRSPYETLHHLGGPHFLTSSGTRLKAE
;
A
#
# COMPACT_ATOMS: atom_id res chain seq x y z
N MET A 1 -19.52 -25.54 16.12
CA MET A 1 -19.31 -25.45 14.67
C MET A 1 -18.06 -26.27 14.32
N ALA A 2 -18.12 -27.12 13.30
CA ALA A 2 -16.98 -27.92 12.87
C ALA A 2 -15.98 -27.00 12.11
N LYS A 3 -14.67 -27.23 12.30
CA LYS A 3 -13.59 -26.60 11.55
C LYS A 3 -13.14 -27.54 10.43
N GLU A 4 -12.85 -27.00 9.27
CA GLU A 4 -12.31 -27.73 8.13
C GLU A 4 -10.82 -27.42 7.93
N SER A 5 -10.06 -28.39 7.43
CA SER A 5 -8.66 -28.19 7.06
C SER A 5 -8.58 -27.48 5.70
N LEU A 6 -7.69 -26.51 5.58
CA LEU A 6 -7.38 -25.79 4.35
C LEU A 6 -5.97 -26.14 3.87
N ASP A 7 -5.73 -26.04 2.55
CA ASP A 7 -4.39 -26.05 1.99
C ASP A 7 -3.57 -24.89 2.58
N VAL A 8 -2.35 -25.15 3.05
CA VAL A 8 -1.46 -24.14 3.67
C VAL A 8 -1.20 -22.92 2.78
N ARG A 9 -1.25 -23.12 1.46
CA ARG A 9 -1.09 -22.03 0.48
C ARG A 9 -2.25 -21.00 0.51
N ARG A 10 -3.35 -21.33 1.18
CA ARG A 10 -4.51 -20.44 1.35
C ARG A 10 -4.45 -19.58 2.61
N VAL A 11 -3.35 -19.63 3.38
CA VAL A 11 -3.18 -18.88 4.63
C VAL A 11 -3.41 -17.37 4.45
N ALA A 12 -2.96 -16.81 3.33
CA ALA A 12 -3.17 -15.38 3.05
C ALA A 12 -4.65 -14.99 3.05
N GLY A 13 -5.55 -15.86 2.59
CA GLY A 13 -7.00 -15.60 2.63
C GLY A 13 -7.60 -15.46 4.03
N LEU A 14 -6.90 -15.94 5.06
CA LEU A 14 -7.36 -15.82 6.46
C LEU A 14 -6.84 -14.56 7.15
N VAL A 15 -5.72 -14.00 6.71
CA VAL A 15 -5.04 -12.89 7.42
C VAL A 15 -4.85 -11.65 6.54
N ASN A 16 -5.02 -11.75 5.23
CA ASN A 16 -4.78 -10.66 4.27
C ASN A 16 -6.01 -9.73 4.12
N HIS A 17 -6.67 -9.41 5.21
CA HIS A 17 -7.79 -8.48 5.26
C HIS A 17 -7.39 -7.09 5.82
N GLY A 18 -6.09 -6.79 5.86
CA GLY A 18 -5.57 -5.46 6.13
C GLY A 18 -5.84 -4.49 4.98
N PRO A 19 -5.53 -3.19 5.15
CA PRO A 19 -5.79 -2.19 4.13
C PRO A 19 -5.01 -2.49 2.86
N THR A 20 -5.67 -2.30 1.71
CA THR A 20 -5.03 -2.29 0.41
C THR A 20 -4.50 -0.89 0.14
N VAL A 21 -3.22 -0.77 -0.20
CA VAL A 21 -2.52 0.48 -0.43
C VAL A 21 -1.89 0.55 -1.81
N LEU A 22 -1.52 1.75 -2.26
CA LEU A 22 -0.71 1.97 -3.44
C LEU A 22 0.71 2.35 -3.00
N ALA A 23 1.71 1.52 -3.31
CA ALA A 23 3.10 1.93 -3.14
C ALA A 23 3.60 2.60 -4.42
N SER A 24 4.08 3.84 -4.30
CA SER A 24 4.74 4.59 -5.37
C SER A 24 6.25 4.63 -5.17
N CYS A 25 6.97 4.70 -6.27
CA CYS A 25 8.43 4.85 -6.29
C CYS A 25 8.83 5.64 -7.54
N ARG A 26 10.05 6.22 -7.50
CA ARG A 26 10.68 6.88 -8.65
C ARG A 26 12.13 6.44 -8.77
N HIS A 27 12.56 6.14 -9.99
CA HIS A 27 13.96 5.84 -10.30
C HIS A 27 14.29 6.32 -11.71
N GLU A 28 15.43 7.03 -11.87
CA GLU A 28 15.87 7.61 -13.15
C GLU A 28 14.78 8.45 -13.86
N GLY A 29 14.06 9.27 -13.09
CA GLY A 29 12.98 10.14 -13.59
C GLY A 29 11.68 9.44 -13.96
N ARG A 30 11.59 8.11 -13.84
CA ARG A 30 10.38 7.34 -14.11
C ARG A 30 9.67 6.97 -12.81
N SER A 31 8.38 7.26 -12.73
CA SER A 31 7.53 6.87 -11.61
C SER A 31 6.81 5.54 -11.87
N ASN A 32 6.45 4.84 -10.82
CA ASN A 32 5.64 3.65 -10.91
C ASN A 32 4.77 3.44 -9.67
N LEU A 33 3.70 2.65 -9.82
CA LEU A 33 2.75 2.27 -8.79
C LEU A 33 2.62 0.76 -8.69
N ILE A 34 2.34 0.26 -7.49
CA ILE A 34 1.91 -1.12 -7.26
C ILE A 34 0.84 -1.16 -6.18
N THR A 35 -0.18 -1.96 -6.38
CA THR A 35 -1.17 -2.28 -5.34
C THR A 35 -0.63 -3.35 -4.42
N LEU A 36 -0.66 -3.10 -3.12
CA LEU A 36 -0.22 -4.02 -2.08
C LEU A 36 -1.30 -4.20 -1.01
N ALA A 37 -1.41 -5.43 -0.50
CA ALA A 37 -2.15 -5.74 0.71
C ALA A 37 -1.21 -6.22 1.84
N TRP A 38 0.08 -6.43 1.53
CA TRP A 38 1.09 -6.86 2.50
C TRP A 38 1.91 -5.67 2.95
N THR A 39 1.36 -4.92 3.91
CA THR A 39 2.00 -3.76 4.56
C THR A 39 1.66 -3.76 6.04
N THR A 40 2.62 -3.40 6.89
CA THR A 40 2.42 -3.32 8.33
C THR A 40 3.46 -2.42 9.00
N PRO A 41 3.09 -1.64 10.04
CA PRO A 41 4.07 -1.05 10.95
C PRO A 41 4.88 -2.17 11.64
N VAL A 42 6.20 -1.98 11.78
CA VAL A 42 7.11 -2.98 12.37
C VAL A 42 7.96 -2.43 13.52
N SER A 43 7.98 -1.10 13.71
CA SER A 43 8.64 -0.44 14.85
C SER A 43 7.97 0.90 15.15
N ILE A 44 8.00 1.30 16.42
CA ILE A 44 7.55 2.61 16.90
C ILE A 44 8.71 3.58 16.97
N GLU A 45 9.88 3.15 17.46
CA GLU A 45 11.07 3.98 17.61
C GLU A 45 12.33 3.17 17.24
N PRO A 46 12.95 3.46 16.06
CA PRO A 46 12.46 4.39 15.05
C PRO A 46 11.12 3.92 14.45
N THR A 47 10.37 4.86 13.85
CA THR A 47 9.10 4.52 13.20
C THR A 47 9.36 3.83 11.88
N LEU A 48 9.09 2.52 11.79
CA LEU A 48 9.33 1.71 10.60
C LEU A 48 8.05 1.10 10.06
N LEU A 49 7.94 1.05 8.73
CA LEU A 49 6.87 0.42 7.98
C LEU A 49 7.45 -0.63 7.02
N ALA A 50 6.88 -1.82 7.01
CA ALA A 50 7.25 -2.89 6.07
C ALA A 50 6.25 -3.03 4.95
N ILE A 51 6.75 -3.31 3.73
CA ILE A 51 5.98 -3.75 2.56
C ILE A 51 6.65 -4.99 1.97
N ALA A 52 5.85 -5.96 1.49
CA ALA A 52 6.40 -7.16 0.85
C ALA A 52 6.07 -7.19 -0.63
N ILE A 53 7.11 -7.34 -1.48
CA ILE A 53 7.01 -7.30 -2.94
C ILE A 53 7.78 -8.47 -3.55
N ALA A 54 7.15 -9.22 -4.46
CA ALA A 54 7.83 -10.28 -5.18
C ALA A 54 8.92 -9.71 -6.14
N PRO A 55 10.12 -10.32 -6.25
CA PRO A 55 11.21 -9.84 -7.11
C PRO A 55 10.84 -9.69 -8.59
N ALA A 56 9.86 -10.46 -9.07
CA ALA A 56 9.36 -10.35 -10.44
C ALA A 56 8.63 -9.01 -10.74
N ARG A 57 8.22 -8.27 -9.72
CA ARG A 57 7.50 -6.99 -9.89
C ARG A 57 8.47 -5.87 -10.22
N TYR A 58 8.10 -5.03 -11.20
CA TYR A 58 8.93 -3.89 -11.61
C TYR A 58 9.25 -2.92 -10.47
N THR A 59 8.27 -2.66 -9.60
CA THR A 59 8.43 -1.81 -8.40
C THR A 59 9.52 -2.31 -7.45
N HIS A 60 9.74 -3.64 -7.37
CA HIS A 60 10.79 -4.24 -6.54
C HIS A 60 12.17 -3.67 -6.91
N ASP A 61 12.53 -3.74 -8.20
CA ASP A 61 13.84 -3.27 -8.69
C ASP A 61 13.96 -1.74 -8.51
N MET A 62 12.87 -1.01 -8.73
CA MET A 62 12.86 0.45 -8.58
C MET A 62 13.12 0.86 -7.13
N ILE A 63 12.41 0.28 -6.16
CA ILE A 63 12.60 0.59 -4.72
C ILE A 63 14.01 0.17 -4.26
N ALA A 64 14.49 -1.00 -4.68
CA ALA A 64 15.83 -1.46 -4.31
C ALA A 64 16.93 -0.48 -4.78
N LYS A 65 16.73 0.17 -5.92
CA LYS A 65 17.68 1.13 -6.50
C LYS A 65 17.49 2.55 -5.98
N SER A 66 16.26 3.06 -5.93
CA SER A 66 15.97 4.42 -5.46
C SER A 66 16.12 4.57 -3.94
N ARG A 67 15.92 3.47 -3.20
CA ARG A 67 15.89 3.42 -1.74
C ARG A 67 14.84 4.32 -1.10
N GLU A 68 13.75 4.56 -1.83
CA GLU A 68 12.64 5.40 -1.40
C GLU A 68 11.31 4.85 -1.92
N PHE A 69 10.25 5.02 -1.14
CA PHE A 69 8.88 4.73 -1.57
C PHE A 69 7.87 5.54 -0.76
N VAL A 70 6.66 5.69 -1.29
CA VAL A 70 5.54 6.24 -0.54
C VAL A 70 4.44 5.19 -0.48
N VAL A 71 3.84 5.00 0.69
CA VAL A 71 2.61 4.25 0.85
C VAL A 71 1.44 5.23 0.85
N ASN A 72 0.61 5.15 -0.20
CA ASN A 72 -0.56 5.98 -0.39
C ASN A 72 -1.81 5.19 0.02
N VAL A 73 -2.70 5.79 0.81
CA VAL A 73 -3.91 5.14 1.34
C VAL A 73 -5.12 5.56 0.50
N PRO A 74 -5.63 4.69 -0.38
CA PRO A 74 -6.77 4.99 -1.23
C PRO A 74 -8.09 4.85 -0.48
N GLY A 75 -9.05 5.72 -0.77
CA GLY A 75 -10.45 5.52 -0.42
C GLY A 75 -11.14 4.50 -1.34
N SER A 76 -12.31 4.00 -0.91
CA SER A 76 -13.09 2.98 -1.64
C SER A 76 -13.46 3.38 -3.08
N ARG A 77 -13.57 4.68 -3.35
CA ARG A 77 -13.85 5.23 -4.69
C ARG A 77 -12.74 4.94 -5.70
N LEU A 78 -11.53 4.64 -5.24
CA LEU A 78 -10.37 4.33 -6.07
C LEU A 78 -10.24 2.83 -6.39
N LEU A 79 -11.29 2.01 -6.20
CA LEU A 79 -11.24 0.56 -6.48
C LEU A 79 -10.76 0.25 -7.91
N GLY A 80 -11.27 0.97 -8.91
CA GLY A 80 -10.86 0.80 -10.31
C GLY A 80 -9.36 1.07 -10.53
N PRO A 81 -8.85 2.27 -10.20
CA PRO A 81 -7.43 2.58 -10.21
C PRO A 81 -6.54 1.59 -9.43
N VAL A 82 -6.95 1.21 -8.22
CA VAL A 82 -6.26 0.21 -7.39
C VAL A 82 -6.16 -1.13 -8.12
N TRP A 83 -7.24 -1.58 -8.76
CA TRP A 83 -7.24 -2.82 -9.55
C TRP A 83 -6.30 -2.74 -10.74
N VAL A 84 -6.32 -1.65 -11.51
CA VAL A 84 -5.39 -1.42 -12.63
C VAL A 84 -3.94 -1.49 -12.14
N CYS A 85 -3.58 -0.75 -11.10
CA CYS A 85 -2.21 -0.73 -10.56
C CYS A 85 -1.71 -2.10 -10.08
N GLY A 86 -2.62 -3.01 -9.69
CA GLY A 86 -2.30 -4.37 -9.25
C GLY A 86 -2.17 -5.39 -10.37
N THR A 87 -2.80 -5.15 -11.54
CA THR A 87 -2.95 -6.15 -12.61
C THR A 87 -2.08 -5.90 -13.83
N VAL A 88 -1.65 -4.66 -14.09
CA VAL A 88 -0.74 -4.34 -15.20
C VAL A 88 0.71 -4.17 -14.72
N SER A 89 1.68 -4.33 -15.63
CA SER A 89 3.09 -4.11 -15.31
C SER A 89 3.55 -2.70 -15.69
N GLY A 90 4.27 -2.03 -14.77
CA GLY A 90 4.92 -0.74 -15.07
C GLY A 90 6.08 -0.84 -16.05
N ARG A 91 6.50 -2.06 -16.46
CA ARG A 91 7.43 -2.24 -17.58
C ARG A 91 6.75 -1.95 -18.92
N ASP A 92 5.44 -2.24 -19.01
CA ASP A 92 4.70 -2.23 -20.26
C ASP A 92 3.87 -0.94 -20.42
N VAL A 93 3.43 -0.33 -19.30
CA VAL A 93 2.56 0.85 -19.31
C VAL A 93 3.00 1.87 -18.25
N ASP A 94 2.68 3.14 -18.49
CA ASP A 94 2.67 4.15 -17.44
C ASP A 94 1.42 3.95 -16.58
N LYS A 95 1.62 3.56 -15.32
CA LYS A 95 0.50 3.22 -14.43
C LYS A 95 -0.28 4.43 -13.94
N PHE A 96 0.34 5.61 -13.81
CA PHE A 96 -0.41 6.82 -13.49
C PHE A 96 -1.39 7.14 -14.60
N SER A 97 -0.93 7.21 -15.84
CA SER A 97 -1.81 7.40 -17.01
C SER A 97 -2.86 6.30 -17.15
N ALA A 98 -2.46 5.01 -17.03
CA ALA A 98 -3.36 3.89 -17.21
C ALA A 98 -4.47 3.79 -16.15
N SER A 99 -4.21 4.27 -14.93
CA SER A 99 -5.18 4.28 -13.83
C SER A 99 -5.94 5.60 -13.69
N GLY A 100 -5.51 6.66 -14.39
CA GLY A 100 -6.07 8.00 -14.25
C GLY A 100 -5.72 8.68 -12.93
N LEU A 101 -4.64 8.22 -12.27
CA LEU A 101 -4.14 8.82 -11.04
C LEU A 101 -3.13 9.93 -11.34
N THR A 102 -3.02 10.91 -10.44
CA THR A 102 -2.17 12.08 -10.57
C THR A 102 -0.96 12.00 -9.64
N GLU A 103 0.23 12.28 -10.18
CA GLU A 103 1.43 12.44 -9.36
C GLU A 103 1.43 13.79 -8.65
N GLU A 104 1.74 13.79 -7.36
CA GLU A 104 2.08 14.98 -6.58
C GLU A 104 3.49 14.86 -6.00
N PRO A 105 4.24 15.99 -5.89
CA PRO A 105 5.55 15.95 -5.22
C PRO A 105 5.42 15.58 -3.76
N ALA A 106 6.25 14.65 -3.30
CA ALA A 106 6.42 14.35 -1.89
C ALA A 106 7.29 15.43 -1.19
N SER A 107 7.27 15.46 0.14
CA SER A 107 7.96 16.48 0.93
C SER A 107 9.40 16.11 1.29
N LYS A 108 9.71 14.81 1.39
CA LYS A 108 10.97 14.28 1.92
C LYS A 108 11.65 13.24 1.03
N VAL A 109 10.96 12.73 0.01
CA VAL A 109 11.45 11.70 -0.91
C VAL A 109 11.15 12.08 -2.36
N GLU A 110 11.86 11.46 -3.30
CA GLU A 110 11.61 11.65 -4.75
C GLU A 110 10.42 10.82 -5.26
N ALA A 111 10.05 9.76 -4.55
CA ALA A 111 8.88 8.94 -4.87
C ALA A 111 7.61 9.80 -4.75
N PRO A 112 6.72 9.82 -5.77
CA PRO A 112 5.58 10.74 -5.78
C PRO A 112 4.47 10.29 -4.83
N LEU A 113 3.67 11.24 -4.34
CA LEU A 113 2.36 11.00 -3.76
C LEU A 113 1.35 10.68 -4.88
N VAL A 114 0.24 10.05 -4.51
CA VAL A 114 -0.95 9.89 -5.38
C VAL A 114 -2.01 10.87 -4.89
N ALA A 115 -2.27 11.93 -5.67
CA ALA A 115 -3.09 13.06 -5.26
C ALA A 115 -4.50 12.68 -4.78
N GLU A 116 -5.10 11.63 -5.35
CA GLU A 116 -6.45 11.18 -5.03
C GLU A 116 -6.53 10.31 -3.75
N CYS A 117 -5.39 9.92 -3.18
CA CYS A 117 -5.33 9.20 -1.92
C CYS A 117 -5.46 10.15 -0.73
N PHE A 118 -6.20 9.76 0.30
CA PHE A 118 -6.44 10.61 1.47
C PHE A 118 -5.33 10.58 2.52
N GLY A 119 -4.33 9.70 2.37
CA GLY A 119 -3.19 9.62 3.29
C GLY A 119 -1.92 9.14 2.60
N HIS A 120 -0.78 9.64 3.06
CA HIS A 120 0.53 9.35 2.49
C HIS A 120 1.55 9.12 3.60
N ILE A 121 2.41 8.11 3.41
CA ILE A 121 3.50 7.75 4.32
C ILE A 121 4.77 7.70 3.48
N GLU A 122 5.63 8.69 3.62
CA GLU A 122 6.90 8.80 2.90
C GLU A 122 7.98 8.00 3.64
N CYS A 123 8.66 7.12 2.93
CA CYS A 123 9.62 6.19 3.52
C CYS A 123 10.96 6.23 2.79
N ARG A 124 12.05 6.23 3.57
CA ARG A 124 13.39 5.87 3.10
C ARG A 124 13.70 4.43 3.46
N LEU A 125 14.24 3.68 2.53
CA LEU A 125 14.58 2.28 2.75
C LEU A 125 15.68 2.16 3.79
N ASP A 126 15.35 1.59 4.94
CA ASP A 126 16.27 1.26 6.03
C ASP A 126 16.92 -0.10 5.76
N ASP A 127 16.11 -1.16 5.65
CA ASP A 127 16.58 -2.53 5.42
C ASP A 127 15.70 -3.27 4.41
N SER A 128 16.23 -4.37 3.87
CA SER A 128 15.46 -5.28 3.04
C SER A 128 16.01 -6.69 3.10
N PHE A 129 15.13 -7.68 3.20
CA PHE A 129 15.50 -9.08 3.20
C PHE A 129 14.53 -9.92 2.40
N THR A 130 15.06 -10.87 1.63
CA THR A 130 14.25 -11.81 0.86
C THR A 130 13.88 -13.01 1.74
N THR A 131 12.60 -13.33 1.77
CA THR A 131 12.07 -14.51 2.45
C THR A 131 11.10 -15.25 1.51
N GLY A 132 11.42 -16.51 1.20
CA GLY A 132 10.65 -17.25 0.20
C GLY A 132 10.64 -16.57 -1.17
N ASP A 133 9.48 -16.24 -1.70
CA ASP A 133 9.26 -15.64 -3.02
C ASP A 133 9.03 -14.11 -2.99
N HIS A 134 9.18 -13.49 -1.81
CA HIS A 134 9.04 -12.03 -1.62
C HIS A 134 10.24 -11.44 -0.91
N THR A 135 10.49 -10.16 -1.19
CA THR A 135 11.40 -9.30 -0.41
C THR A 135 10.55 -8.39 0.47
N VAL A 136 10.85 -8.38 1.76
CA VAL A 136 10.34 -7.40 2.71
C VAL A 136 11.24 -6.18 2.67
N PHE A 137 10.69 -5.04 2.28
CA PHE A 137 11.34 -3.74 2.33
C PHE A 137 10.88 -3.04 3.61
N VAL A 138 11.81 -2.68 4.47
CA VAL A 138 11.56 -1.94 5.71
C VAL A 138 11.97 -0.49 5.48
N GLY A 139 11.03 0.43 5.57
CA GLY A 139 11.26 1.87 5.39
C GLY A 139 11.14 2.63 6.68
N GLU A 140 12.11 3.52 6.95
CA GLU A 140 11.96 4.55 7.97
C GLU A 140 10.93 5.58 7.49
N VAL A 141 9.92 5.84 8.31
CA VAL A 141 8.88 6.83 8.02
C VAL A 141 9.45 8.22 8.26
N VAL A 142 9.60 9.02 7.20
CA VAL A 142 10.21 10.36 7.24
C VAL A 142 9.20 11.50 7.13
N ALA A 143 7.98 11.23 6.66
CA ALA A 143 6.86 12.14 6.69
C ALA A 143 5.53 11.39 6.59
N VAL A 144 4.47 11.97 7.15
CA VAL A 144 3.11 11.46 7.05
C VAL A 144 2.18 12.65 6.81
N SER A 145 1.26 12.49 5.86
CA SER A 145 0.18 13.45 5.63
C SER A 145 -1.15 12.71 5.50
N VAL A 146 -2.23 13.35 5.91
CA VAL A 146 -3.58 12.80 5.83
C VAL A 146 -4.59 13.93 5.71
N GLU A 147 -5.68 13.73 4.99
CA GLU A 147 -6.80 14.68 4.98
C GLU A 147 -7.37 14.85 6.39
N ALA A 148 -7.54 16.10 6.84
CA ALA A 148 -7.95 16.42 8.21
C ALA A 148 -9.26 15.75 8.61
N GLU A 149 -10.21 15.62 7.68
CA GLU A 149 -11.50 14.98 7.92
C GLU A 149 -11.42 13.44 8.00
N ALA A 150 -10.34 12.85 7.48
CA ALA A 150 -10.11 11.41 7.52
C ALA A 150 -9.54 10.92 8.85
N PHE A 151 -8.98 11.83 9.69
CA PHE A 151 -8.23 11.47 10.89
C PHE A 151 -8.50 12.41 12.06
N ASP A 152 -9.05 11.88 13.13
CA ASP A 152 -9.32 12.57 14.41
C ASP A 152 -8.53 11.96 15.59
N GLY A 153 -7.28 11.59 15.35
CA GLY A 153 -6.49 10.73 16.24
C GLY A 153 -6.65 9.25 15.90
N ARG A 154 -7.63 8.91 15.06
CA ARG A 154 -7.86 7.59 14.43
C ARG A 154 -8.51 7.79 13.07
N LEU A 155 -8.34 6.83 12.16
CA LEU A 155 -9.06 6.86 10.89
C LEU A 155 -10.57 6.85 11.13
N THR A 156 -11.29 7.73 10.42
CA THR A 156 -12.76 7.84 10.53
C THR A 156 -13.48 6.68 9.84
N LEU A 157 -12.86 6.08 8.80
CA LEU A 157 -13.33 4.91 8.05
C LEU A 157 -14.79 5.01 7.56
N ARG A 158 -15.23 6.21 7.24
CA ARG A 158 -16.56 6.50 6.68
C ARG A 158 -16.41 7.24 5.36
N SER A 159 -17.46 7.26 4.54
CA SER A 159 -17.42 7.93 3.24
C SER A 159 -16.91 9.36 3.33
N PRO A 160 -15.95 9.74 2.47
CA PRO A 160 -15.34 8.97 1.37
C PRO A 160 -14.06 8.17 1.76
N TYR A 161 -13.75 8.03 3.06
CA TYR A 161 -12.49 7.51 3.62
C TYR A 161 -12.55 6.01 4.02
N GLU A 162 -13.52 5.26 3.47
CA GLU A 162 -13.51 3.80 3.66
C GLU A 162 -12.29 3.19 2.97
N THR A 163 -11.50 2.43 3.72
CA THR A 163 -10.36 1.70 3.19
C THR A 163 -10.80 0.47 2.40
N LEU A 164 -10.00 0.09 1.40
CA LEU A 164 -10.17 -1.14 0.64
C LEU A 164 -9.44 -2.29 1.31
N HIS A 165 -10.03 -3.48 1.30
CA HIS A 165 -9.45 -4.72 1.83
C HIS A 165 -9.56 -5.82 0.79
N HIS A 166 -8.43 -6.37 0.34
CA HIS A 166 -8.37 -7.38 -0.71
C HIS A 166 -8.67 -8.77 -0.17
N LEU A 167 -9.65 -9.45 -0.77
CA LEU A 167 -10.06 -10.81 -0.38
C LEU A 167 -9.52 -11.91 -1.31
N GLY A 168 -8.84 -11.52 -2.38
CA GLY A 168 -8.29 -12.43 -3.39
C GLY A 168 -8.97 -12.25 -4.74
N GLY A 169 -8.19 -12.36 -5.84
CA GLY A 169 -8.69 -12.08 -7.19
C GLY A 169 -9.32 -10.70 -7.30
N PRO A 170 -10.47 -10.54 -7.96
CA PRO A 170 -11.14 -9.25 -8.10
C PRO A 170 -12.03 -8.84 -6.92
N HIS A 171 -11.94 -9.55 -5.79
CA HIS A 171 -12.84 -9.36 -4.65
C HIS A 171 -12.22 -8.46 -3.59
N PHE A 172 -12.97 -7.42 -3.20
CA PHE A 172 -12.62 -6.48 -2.15
C PHE A 172 -13.81 -6.28 -1.20
N LEU A 173 -13.53 -5.82 0.00
CA LEU A 173 -14.53 -5.24 0.89
C LEU A 173 -14.07 -3.86 1.35
N THR A 174 -14.98 -3.08 1.89
CA THR A 174 -14.68 -1.78 2.49
C THR A 174 -14.88 -1.86 4.01
N SER A 175 -14.19 -0.99 4.75
CA SER A 175 -14.47 -0.79 6.17
C SER A 175 -15.89 -0.22 6.34
N SER A 176 -16.65 -0.73 7.33
CA SER A 176 -18.03 -0.25 7.61
C SER A 176 -18.08 1.06 8.40
N GLY A 177 -16.94 1.53 8.90
CA GLY A 177 -16.87 2.70 9.79
C GLY A 177 -17.42 2.48 11.20
N THR A 178 -17.82 1.27 11.58
CA THR A 178 -18.27 0.97 12.92
C THR A 178 -17.10 0.86 13.88
N ARG A 179 -16.98 1.81 14.80
CA ARG A 179 -15.98 1.78 15.88
C ARG A 179 -16.47 0.94 17.05
N LEU A 180 -15.64 0.02 17.49
CA LEU A 180 -15.83 -0.72 18.74
C LEU A 180 -14.81 -0.22 19.76
N LYS A 181 -15.20 -0.10 21.03
CA LYS A 181 -14.33 0.24 22.15
C LYS A 181 -14.31 -0.95 23.10
N ALA A 182 -13.11 -1.45 23.41
CA ALA A 182 -12.93 -2.38 24.51
C ALA A 182 -13.12 -1.64 25.84
N GLU A 183 -13.77 -2.29 26.81
CA GLU A 183 -13.93 -1.82 28.18
C GLU A 183 -12.68 -2.07 29.00
#